data_e71bb95a41bbab35e46251a5e4d182d0
#
_entry.id   e71bb95a41bbab35e46251a5e4d182d0
#
_cell.length_a   1.000
_cell.length_b   1.000
_cell.length_c   1.000
_cell.angle_alpha   90.00
_cell.angle_beta   90.00
_cell.angle_gamma   90.00
#
_symmetry.space_group_name_H-M   'P 1'
#
loop_
_entity.id
_entity.type
_entity.pdbx_description
1 polymer ?
#
loop_
_entity_poly.entity_id
_entity_poly.type
_entity_poly.pdbx_seq_one_letter_code
_entity_poly.pdbx_strand_id
1 'polypeptide(L)'
;MSSETTPEPAAPQPGGKSSALKRYLPLVVIAGLMGLAFAMGWHKLLSLQAIGENYGAMQAFIAENFVVALLIYVGAYIAVVALSLPGGLFMTLAGGLLFGPYVGIPATVIAATIGATIIFLIAKSSLGESLSSTAGPWLEKLREGFKENALSYMLFLRLVPAFPFVVVNLAPAFLGVPLRTYVLGTLFGIIPGTAAYSLVGASLGAPLEAENAEHAAC
;
A
#
# COMPACT_ATOMS: atom_id res chain seq x y z
N MET A 1 63.74 -16.89 -23.92
CA MET A 1 63.30 -16.74 -22.52
C MET A 1 62.35 -15.56 -22.49
N SER A 2 61.05 -15.83 -22.68
CA SER A 2 59.97 -14.83 -22.67
C SER A 2 59.41 -14.80 -21.25
N SER A 3 59.59 -13.67 -20.54
CA SER A 3 59.03 -13.43 -19.23
C SER A 3 57.53 -13.16 -19.33
N GLU A 4 56.77 -14.13 -18.87
CA GLU A 4 55.32 -14.07 -18.70
C GLU A 4 55.04 -13.21 -17.47
N THR A 5 54.58 -11.98 -17.69
CA THR A 5 54.09 -11.09 -16.63
C THR A 5 52.65 -11.51 -16.28
N THR A 6 52.50 -12.16 -15.13
CA THR A 6 51.20 -12.44 -14.51
C THR A 6 50.49 -11.11 -14.16
N PRO A 7 49.24 -10.86 -14.58
CA PRO A 7 48.56 -9.65 -14.17
C PRO A 7 48.20 -9.70 -12.68
N GLU A 8 48.62 -8.66 -11.96
CA GLU A 8 48.29 -8.42 -10.55
C GLU A 8 46.78 -8.27 -10.35
N PRO A 9 46.16 -8.92 -9.34
CA PRO A 9 44.76 -8.79 -9.08
C PRO A 9 44.45 -7.34 -8.67
N ALA A 10 43.54 -6.70 -9.45
CA ALA A 10 43.06 -5.35 -9.18
C ALA A 10 42.48 -5.27 -7.76
N ALA A 11 42.95 -4.34 -6.96
CA ALA A 11 42.45 -4.06 -5.61
C ALA A 11 40.98 -3.69 -5.65
N PRO A 12 40.14 -4.13 -4.68
CA PRO A 12 38.74 -3.80 -4.62
C PRO A 12 38.57 -2.29 -4.41
N GLN A 13 37.91 -1.63 -5.37
CA GLN A 13 37.60 -0.22 -5.26
C GLN A 13 36.59 0.01 -4.13
N PRO A 14 36.84 0.96 -3.21
CA PRO A 14 35.91 1.25 -2.13
C PRO A 14 34.62 1.83 -2.72
N GLY A 15 33.53 1.04 -2.70
CA GLY A 15 32.20 1.45 -3.07
C GLY A 15 31.77 2.65 -2.20
N GLY A 16 31.67 3.84 -2.83
CA GLY A 16 31.50 5.10 -2.13
C GLY A 16 30.22 5.17 -1.29
N LYS A 17 30.35 5.65 -0.06
CA LYS A 17 29.25 5.89 0.92
C LYS A 17 28.08 6.72 0.34
N SER A 18 28.32 7.50 -0.71
CA SER A 18 27.31 8.28 -1.43
C SER A 18 26.31 7.44 -2.24
N SER A 19 26.70 6.25 -2.69
CA SER A 19 25.84 5.32 -3.43
C SER A 19 24.81 4.66 -2.50
N ALA A 20 25.22 4.27 -1.28
CA ALA A 20 24.33 3.67 -0.28
C ALA A 20 23.27 4.69 0.19
N LEU A 21 23.68 5.93 0.46
CA LEU A 21 22.75 6.98 0.91
C LEU A 21 21.66 7.26 -0.13
N LYS A 22 22.02 7.42 -1.42
CA LYS A 22 21.05 7.64 -2.50
C LYS A 22 20.08 6.45 -2.67
N ARG A 23 20.54 5.25 -2.38
CA ARG A 23 19.77 4.01 -2.49
C ARG A 23 18.71 3.89 -1.39
N TYR A 24 19.04 4.23 -0.13
CA TYR A 24 18.11 4.13 1.00
C TYR A 24 17.28 5.39 1.21
N LEU A 25 17.61 6.51 0.55
CA LEU A 25 16.91 7.78 0.67
C LEU A 25 15.39 7.66 0.49
N PRO A 26 14.84 6.95 -0.53
CA PRO A 26 13.39 6.83 -0.69
C PRO A 26 12.72 6.12 0.49
N LEU A 27 13.36 5.10 1.05
CA LEU A 27 12.82 4.37 2.22
C LEU A 27 12.88 5.22 3.49
N VAL A 28 13.95 5.98 3.68
CA VAL A 28 14.10 6.90 4.81
C VAL A 28 13.05 8.02 4.71
N VAL A 29 12.81 8.55 3.50
CA VAL A 29 11.76 9.55 3.25
C VAL A 29 10.38 8.99 3.57
N ILE A 30 10.05 7.78 3.12
CA ILE A 30 8.76 7.13 3.44
C ILE A 30 8.63 6.90 4.94
N ALA A 31 9.65 6.38 5.61
CA ALA A 31 9.65 6.18 7.05
C ALA A 31 9.50 7.52 7.82
N GLY A 32 10.16 8.56 7.35
CA GLY A 32 10.04 9.92 7.90
C GLY A 32 8.64 10.50 7.71
N LEU A 33 8.07 10.39 6.50
CA LEU A 33 6.71 10.85 6.21
C LEU A 33 5.66 10.05 7.00
N MET A 34 5.85 8.75 7.15
CA MET A 34 4.99 7.91 7.99
C MET A 34 5.05 8.35 9.46
N GLY A 35 6.25 8.57 10.00
CA GLY A 35 6.44 9.08 11.36
C GLY A 35 5.81 10.46 11.55
N LEU A 36 5.96 11.36 10.58
CA LEU A 36 5.37 12.68 10.59
C LEU A 36 3.84 12.62 10.56
N ALA A 37 3.25 11.80 9.68
CA ALA A 37 1.81 11.61 9.58
C ALA A 37 1.23 11.07 10.90
N PHE A 38 1.93 10.16 11.57
CA PHE A 38 1.57 9.66 12.89
C PHE A 38 1.66 10.76 13.97
N ALA A 39 2.76 11.52 13.99
CA ALA A 39 2.97 12.62 14.95
C ALA A 39 1.95 13.75 14.77
N MET A 40 1.53 14.05 13.54
CA MET A 40 0.49 15.02 13.21
C MET A 40 -0.94 14.51 13.51
N GLY A 41 -1.09 13.26 13.97
CA GLY A 41 -2.40 12.73 14.34
C GLY A 41 -3.32 12.40 13.16
N TRP A 42 -2.79 12.22 11.94
CA TRP A 42 -3.58 11.89 10.75
C TRP A 42 -4.39 10.60 10.91
N HIS A 43 -3.93 9.68 11.78
CA HIS A 43 -4.69 8.50 12.15
C HIS A 43 -6.05 8.82 12.82
N LYS A 44 -6.18 9.99 13.47
CA LYS A 44 -7.44 10.45 14.07
C LYS A 44 -8.42 10.97 13.02
N LEU A 45 -7.92 11.62 11.96
CA LEU A 45 -8.73 12.10 10.84
C LEU A 45 -9.30 10.95 9.99
N LEU A 46 -8.62 9.80 9.99
CA LEU A 46 -9.03 8.58 9.30
C LEU A 46 -9.93 7.68 10.19
N SER A 47 -10.52 8.23 11.25
CA SER A 47 -11.46 7.49 12.10
C SER A 47 -12.87 7.55 11.55
N LEU A 48 -13.65 6.49 11.78
CA LEU A 48 -15.08 6.46 11.41
C LEU A 48 -15.87 7.56 12.10
N GLN A 49 -15.47 7.95 13.31
CA GLN A 49 -16.10 9.03 14.06
C GLN A 49 -15.96 10.38 13.33
N ALA A 50 -14.75 10.73 12.88
CA ALA A 50 -14.52 11.99 12.15
C ALA A 50 -15.27 12.02 10.81
N ILE A 51 -15.43 10.86 10.15
CA ILE A 51 -16.24 10.75 8.93
C ILE A 51 -17.74 10.92 9.28
N GLY A 52 -18.21 10.30 10.36
CA GLY A 52 -19.60 10.42 10.81
C GLY A 52 -20.01 11.85 11.14
N GLU A 53 -19.18 12.55 11.89
CA GLU A 53 -19.39 13.95 12.29
C GLU A 53 -19.47 14.92 11.09
N ASN A 54 -18.80 14.59 9.98
CA ASN A 54 -18.76 15.42 8.77
C ASN A 54 -19.55 14.81 7.58
N TYR A 55 -20.29 13.73 7.82
CA TYR A 55 -20.93 12.96 6.75
C TYR A 55 -21.81 13.79 5.84
N GLY A 56 -22.68 14.63 6.42
CA GLY A 56 -23.59 15.49 5.66
C GLY A 56 -22.87 16.50 4.75
N ALA A 57 -21.81 17.14 5.27
CA ALA A 57 -21.00 18.07 4.48
C ALA A 57 -20.22 17.36 3.37
N MET A 58 -19.71 16.14 3.63
CA MET A 58 -19.02 15.33 2.63
C MET A 58 -19.99 14.89 1.53
N GLN A 59 -21.20 14.46 1.86
CA GLN A 59 -22.21 14.07 0.89
C GLN A 59 -22.67 15.25 0.03
N ALA A 60 -22.87 16.44 0.62
CA ALA A 60 -23.17 17.65 -0.15
C ALA A 60 -22.06 17.99 -1.14
N PHE A 61 -20.80 17.92 -0.72
CA PHE A 61 -19.66 18.13 -1.60
C PHE A 61 -19.59 17.11 -2.73
N ILE A 62 -19.85 15.82 -2.43
CA ILE A 62 -19.87 14.75 -3.44
C ILE A 62 -20.99 14.98 -4.45
N ALA A 63 -22.18 15.40 -4.01
CA ALA A 63 -23.32 15.67 -4.88
C ALA A 63 -23.03 16.78 -5.90
N GLU A 64 -22.30 17.81 -5.47
CA GLU A 64 -21.93 18.93 -6.35
C GLU A 64 -20.67 18.64 -7.18
N ASN A 65 -19.71 17.89 -6.64
CA ASN A 65 -18.37 17.74 -7.22
C ASN A 65 -17.91 16.28 -7.24
N PHE A 66 -18.74 15.37 -7.75
CA PHE A 66 -18.50 13.91 -7.69
C PHE A 66 -17.12 13.49 -8.18
N VAL A 67 -16.69 13.95 -9.36
CA VAL A 67 -15.40 13.56 -9.94
C VAL A 67 -14.23 14.07 -9.11
N VAL A 68 -14.31 15.29 -8.60
CA VAL A 68 -13.25 15.88 -7.75
C VAL A 68 -13.17 15.13 -6.43
N ALA A 69 -14.30 14.84 -5.79
CA ALA A 69 -14.35 14.06 -4.55
C ALA A 69 -13.76 12.66 -4.74
N LEU A 70 -14.09 11.99 -5.85
CA LEU A 70 -13.56 10.66 -6.18
C LEU A 70 -12.04 10.71 -6.41
N LEU A 71 -11.52 11.72 -7.11
CA LEU A 71 -10.08 11.88 -7.34
C LEU A 71 -9.34 12.18 -6.03
N ILE A 72 -9.90 13.00 -5.14
CA ILE A 72 -9.34 13.26 -3.81
C ILE A 72 -9.27 11.95 -3.01
N TYR A 73 -10.35 11.17 -2.99
CA TYR A 73 -10.39 9.88 -2.31
C TYR A 73 -9.34 8.90 -2.86
N VAL A 74 -9.26 8.74 -4.18
CA VAL A 74 -8.29 7.87 -4.85
C VAL A 74 -6.86 8.33 -4.53
N GLY A 75 -6.57 9.63 -4.63
CA GLY A 75 -5.26 10.19 -4.31
C GLY A 75 -4.85 9.97 -2.85
N ALA A 76 -5.77 10.23 -1.91
CA ALA A 76 -5.55 9.98 -0.48
C ALA A 76 -5.32 8.49 -0.21
N TYR A 77 -6.10 7.61 -0.84
CA TYR A 77 -5.93 6.16 -0.69
C TYR A 77 -4.56 5.69 -1.21
N ILE A 78 -4.15 6.15 -2.40
CA ILE A 78 -2.82 5.86 -2.95
C ILE A 78 -1.72 6.30 -1.99
N ALA A 79 -1.83 7.50 -1.41
CA ALA A 79 -0.85 8.01 -0.45
C ALA A 79 -0.79 7.16 0.82
N VAL A 80 -1.94 6.80 1.40
CA VAL A 80 -2.03 5.92 2.59
C VAL A 80 -1.34 4.58 2.34
N VAL A 81 -1.60 3.95 1.18
CA VAL A 81 -1.02 2.65 0.84
C VAL A 81 0.47 2.77 0.49
N ALA A 82 0.86 3.77 -0.31
CA ALA A 82 2.26 3.98 -0.69
C ALA A 82 3.15 4.30 0.53
N LEU A 83 2.61 5.00 1.52
CA LEU A 83 3.27 5.25 2.81
C LEU A 83 3.12 4.08 3.80
N SER A 84 2.43 3.00 3.42
CA SER A 84 2.15 1.84 4.27
C SER A 84 1.50 2.21 5.62
N LEU A 85 0.67 3.26 5.63
CA LEU A 85 -0.04 3.69 6.84
C LEU A 85 -1.12 2.67 7.23
N PRO A 86 -1.32 2.40 8.53
CA PRO A 86 -2.38 1.53 9.02
C PRO A 86 -3.74 2.25 8.97
N GLY A 87 -4.27 2.50 7.80
CA GLY A 87 -5.53 3.20 7.59
C GLY A 87 -6.35 2.65 6.42
N GLY A 88 -5.81 1.67 5.70
CA GLY A 88 -6.45 1.12 4.51
C GLY A 88 -7.84 0.55 4.77
N LEU A 89 -8.06 -0.08 5.91
CA LEU A 89 -9.38 -0.58 6.32
C LEU A 89 -10.41 0.56 6.44
N PHE A 90 -10.05 1.61 7.18
CA PHE A 90 -10.94 2.78 7.39
C PHE A 90 -11.22 3.50 6.07
N MET A 91 -10.21 3.64 5.22
CA MET A 91 -10.39 4.21 3.88
C MET A 91 -11.31 3.36 3.01
N THR A 92 -11.24 2.02 3.12
CA THR A 92 -12.14 1.12 2.38
C THR A 92 -13.59 1.25 2.86
N LEU A 93 -13.81 1.31 4.17
CA LEU A 93 -15.13 1.57 4.76
C LEU A 93 -15.67 2.94 4.31
N ALA A 94 -14.83 3.98 4.36
CA ALA A 94 -15.19 5.32 3.91
C ALA A 94 -15.53 5.36 2.41
N GLY A 95 -14.81 4.63 1.57
CA GLY A 95 -15.12 4.50 0.15
C GLY A 95 -16.50 3.90 -0.11
N GLY A 96 -16.86 2.85 0.64
CA GLY A 96 -18.19 2.25 0.59
C GLY A 96 -19.28 3.17 1.11
N LEU A 97 -19.03 3.86 2.23
CA LEU A 97 -19.95 4.81 2.86
C LEU A 97 -20.24 6.02 1.97
N LEU A 98 -19.21 6.62 1.39
CA LEU A 98 -19.32 7.88 0.66
C LEU A 98 -19.75 7.71 -0.80
N PHE A 99 -19.25 6.69 -1.47
CA PHE A 99 -19.45 6.47 -2.92
C PHE A 99 -20.33 5.25 -3.24
N GLY A 100 -20.76 4.52 -2.20
CA GLY A 100 -21.49 3.27 -2.38
C GLY A 100 -20.59 2.12 -2.90
N PRO A 101 -21.12 0.89 -2.93
CA PRO A 101 -20.32 -0.28 -3.29
C PRO A 101 -19.92 -0.30 -4.78
N TYR A 102 -20.78 0.19 -5.68
CA TYR A 102 -20.55 0.13 -7.12
C TYR A 102 -19.38 1.03 -7.59
N VAL A 103 -19.17 2.16 -6.94
CA VAL A 103 -18.06 3.09 -7.24
C VAL A 103 -16.93 2.90 -6.25
N GLY A 104 -17.23 2.73 -4.97
CA GLY A 104 -16.25 2.59 -3.89
C GLY A 104 -15.34 1.36 -4.07
N ILE A 105 -15.90 0.20 -4.46
CA ILE A 105 -15.10 -1.02 -4.65
C ILE A 105 -14.07 -0.84 -5.77
N PRO A 106 -14.43 -0.52 -7.02
CA PRO A 106 -13.44 -0.39 -8.09
C PRO A 106 -12.46 0.76 -7.83
N ALA A 107 -12.90 1.89 -7.30
CA ALA A 107 -12.02 3.00 -6.96
C ALA A 107 -10.96 2.59 -5.92
N THR A 108 -11.39 1.91 -4.85
CA THR A 108 -10.51 1.39 -3.80
C THR A 108 -9.53 0.36 -4.35
N VAL A 109 -9.99 -0.62 -5.14
CA VAL A 109 -9.13 -1.67 -5.73
C VAL A 109 -8.05 -1.06 -6.61
N ILE A 110 -8.42 -0.10 -7.47
CA ILE A 110 -7.48 0.60 -8.34
C ILE A 110 -6.49 1.42 -7.50
N ALA A 111 -6.97 2.24 -6.58
CA ALA A 111 -6.12 3.08 -5.74
C ALA A 111 -5.16 2.27 -4.87
N ALA A 112 -5.64 1.20 -4.22
CA ALA A 112 -4.82 0.29 -3.43
C ALA A 112 -3.74 -0.39 -4.27
N THR A 113 -4.08 -0.84 -5.48
CA THR A 113 -3.14 -1.50 -6.40
C THR A 113 -2.06 -0.52 -6.85
N ILE A 114 -2.41 0.72 -7.19
CA ILE A 114 -1.44 1.75 -7.55
C ILE A 114 -0.52 2.06 -6.38
N GLY A 115 -1.07 2.32 -5.19
CA GLY A 115 -0.29 2.62 -3.98
C GLY A 115 0.65 1.47 -3.60
N ALA A 116 0.16 0.23 -3.64
CA ALA A 116 0.97 -0.96 -3.40
C ALA A 116 2.08 -1.13 -4.45
N THR A 117 1.80 -0.79 -5.71
CA THR A 117 2.80 -0.84 -6.78
C THR A 117 3.91 0.19 -6.56
N ILE A 118 3.57 1.39 -6.13
CA ILE A 118 4.55 2.45 -5.83
C ILE A 118 5.51 1.98 -4.74
N ILE A 119 5.00 1.52 -3.58
CA ILE A 119 5.87 1.06 -2.49
C ILE A 119 6.68 -0.18 -2.87
N PHE A 120 6.11 -1.11 -3.66
CA PHE A 120 6.83 -2.26 -4.19
C PHE A 120 8.01 -1.85 -5.06
N LEU A 121 7.83 -0.89 -5.99
CA LEU A 121 8.89 -0.41 -6.87
C LEU A 121 10.00 0.31 -6.08
N ILE A 122 9.63 1.11 -5.08
CA ILE A 122 10.57 1.77 -4.18
C ILE A 122 11.38 0.73 -3.40
N ALA A 123 10.72 -0.29 -2.82
CA ALA A 123 11.39 -1.36 -2.12
C ALA A 123 12.33 -2.15 -3.03
N LYS A 124 11.89 -2.49 -4.23
CA LYS A 124 12.67 -3.23 -5.21
C LYS A 124 13.90 -2.46 -5.68
N SER A 125 13.79 -1.15 -5.92
CA SER A 125 14.92 -0.31 -6.33
C SER A 125 15.93 -0.05 -5.20
N SER A 126 15.43 0.08 -3.97
CA SER A 126 16.27 0.42 -2.81
C SER A 126 17.02 -0.76 -2.21
N LEU A 127 16.45 -1.97 -2.25
CA LEU A 127 16.93 -3.12 -1.48
C LEU A 127 17.25 -4.37 -2.32
N GLY A 128 16.92 -4.37 -3.62
CA GLY A 128 16.94 -5.56 -4.49
C GLY A 128 18.25 -6.34 -4.51
N GLU A 129 19.41 -5.68 -4.41
CA GLU A 129 20.72 -6.36 -4.42
C GLU A 129 21.29 -6.65 -3.01
N SER A 130 20.96 -5.82 -2.02
CA SER A 130 21.54 -5.95 -0.67
C SER A 130 20.95 -7.10 0.15
N LEU A 131 19.67 -7.42 -0.04
CA LEU A 131 19.03 -8.50 0.72
C LEU A 131 19.26 -9.88 0.11
N SER A 132 19.63 -9.97 -1.18
CA SER A 132 19.95 -11.24 -1.79
C SER A 132 21.22 -11.89 -1.18
N SER A 133 22.12 -11.09 -0.63
CA SER A 133 23.35 -11.56 -0.02
C SER A 133 23.25 -11.87 1.49
N THR A 134 22.16 -11.44 2.15
CA THR A 134 22.00 -11.60 3.62
C THR A 134 20.82 -12.54 3.96
N ALA A 135 20.19 -13.14 2.94
CA ALA A 135 19.05 -14.01 3.09
C ALA A 135 19.42 -15.31 3.82
N GLY A 136 18.86 -15.53 5.00
CA GLY A 136 19.00 -16.80 5.71
C GLY A 136 18.20 -17.92 5.02
N PRO A 137 18.42 -19.21 5.41
CA PRO A 137 17.82 -20.38 4.76
C PRO A 137 16.29 -20.35 4.69
N TRP A 138 15.63 -19.66 5.62
CA TRP A 138 14.18 -19.49 5.65
C TRP A 138 13.68 -18.58 4.51
N LEU A 139 14.39 -17.50 4.22
CA LEU A 139 14.02 -16.58 3.14
C LEU A 139 14.26 -17.22 1.76
N GLU A 140 15.24 -18.11 1.64
CA GLU A 140 15.46 -18.87 0.41
C GLU A 140 14.32 -19.84 0.12
N LYS A 141 13.82 -20.57 1.11
CA LYS A 141 12.65 -21.45 0.96
C LYS A 141 11.40 -20.67 0.52
N LEU A 142 11.17 -19.49 1.10
CA LEU A 142 10.07 -18.62 0.65
C LEU A 142 10.29 -18.15 -0.79
N ARG A 143 11.51 -17.80 -1.16
CA ARG A 143 11.86 -17.40 -2.52
C ARG A 143 11.63 -18.51 -3.53
N GLU A 144 11.94 -19.75 -3.21
CA GLU A 144 11.68 -20.92 -4.06
C GLU A 144 10.16 -21.11 -4.27
N GLY A 145 9.36 -21.07 -3.21
CA GLY A 145 7.91 -21.16 -3.31
C GLY A 145 7.30 -20.06 -4.18
N PHE A 146 7.80 -18.82 -4.05
CA PHE A 146 7.39 -17.71 -4.92
C PHE A 146 7.86 -17.85 -6.37
N LYS A 147 8.98 -18.52 -6.64
CA LYS A 147 9.44 -18.80 -8.01
C LYS A 147 8.52 -19.80 -8.74
N GLU A 148 8.05 -20.82 -8.03
CA GLU A 148 7.19 -21.85 -8.61
C GLU A 148 5.75 -21.39 -8.84
N ASN A 149 5.16 -20.67 -7.85
CA ASN A 149 3.76 -20.30 -7.83
C ASN A 149 3.50 -18.88 -7.32
N ALA A 150 4.24 -17.89 -7.84
CA ALA A 150 4.21 -16.51 -7.36
C ALA A 150 2.81 -15.91 -7.26
N LEU A 151 1.91 -16.20 -8.21
CA LEU A 151 0.55 -15.67 -8.20
C LEU A 151 -0.28 -16.25 -7.07
N SER A 152 -0.21 -17.57 -6.83
CA SER A 152 -0.94 -18.23 -5.75
C SER A 152 -0.48 -17.72 -4.37
N TYR A 153 0.83 -17.57 -4.18
CA TYR A 153 1.36 -16.99 -2.95
C TYR A 153 0.93 -15.53 -2.75
N MET A 154 0.91 -14.73 -3.83
CA MET A 154 0.41 -13.35 -3.77
C MET A 154 -1.07 -13.29 -3.38
N LEU A 155 -1.90 -14.12 -4.00
CA LEU A 155 -3.33 -14.20 -3.66
C LEU A 155 -3.52 -14.63 -2.21
N PHE A 156 -2.79 -15.65 -1.75
CA PHE A 156 -2.82 -16.10 -0.36
C PHE A 156 -2.46 -14.97 0.62
N LEU A 157 -1.37 -14.24 0.36
CA LEU A 157 -0.95 -13.11 1.20
C LEU A 157 -1.99 -11.98 1.26
N ARG A 158 -2.77 -11.78 0.19
CA ARG A 158 -3.81 -10.76 0.13
C ARG A 158 -5.13 -11.19 0.75
N LEU A 159 -5.46 -12.48 0.66
CA LEU A 159 -6.70 -13.03 1.21
C LEU A 159 -6.62 -13.30 2.71
N VAL A 160 -5.44 -13.63 3.23
CA VAL A 160 -5.24 -13.97 4.64
C VAL A 160 -4.84 -12.72 5.43
N PRO A 161 -5.71 -12.20 6.31
CA PRO A 161 -5.46 -10.95 7.05
C PRO A 161 -4.51 -11.14 8.25
N ALA A 162 -3.76 -12.24 8.29
CA ALA A 162 -2.84 -12.56 9.39
C ALA A 162 -1.51 -11.81 9.32
N PHE A 163 -1.18 -11.24 8.16
CA PHE A 163 0.11 -10.59 7.95
C PHE A 163 0.03 -9.08 8.09
N PRO A 164 1.02 -8.44 8.75
CA PRO A 164 1.09 -6.97 8.81
C PRO A 164 1.10 -6.36 7.41
N PHE A 165 0.32 -5.30 7.20
CA PHE A 165 0.15 -4.63 5.90
C PHE A 165 1.48 -4.24 5.24
N VAL A 166 2.43 -3.73 6.03
CA VAL A 166 3.78 -3.39 5.57
C VAL A 166 4.51 -4.60 4.98
N VAL A 167 4.42 -5.77 5.65
CA VAL A 167 5.06 -7.01 5.22
C VAL A 167 4.49 -7.48 3.88
N VAL A 168 3.16 -7.49 3.74
CA VAL A 168 2.49 -7.93 2.50
C VAL A 168 2.87 -7.04 1.31
N ASN A 169 3.15 -5.76 1.53
CA ASN A 169 3.54 -4.84 0.47
C ASN A 169 5.04 -4.92 0.13
N LEU A 170 5.91 -5.14 1.13
CA LEU A 170 7.37 -5.10 0.93
C LEU A 170 7.99 -6.47 0.66
N ALA A 171 7.52 -7.54 1.35
CA ALA A 171 8.12 -8.86 1.24
C ALA A 171 8.20 -9.39 -0.20
N PRO A 172 7.18 -9.25 -1.06
CA PRO A 172 7.25 -9.70 -2.44
C PRO A 172 8.37 -9.04 -3.26
N ALA A 173 8.71 -7.76 -2.96
CA ALA A 173 9.81 -7.06 -3.61
C ALA A 173 11.16 -7.71 -3.27
N PHE A 174 11.35 -8.12 -2.01
CA PHE A 174 12.55 -8.80 -1.54
C PHE A 174 12.67 -10.24 -2.01
N LEU A 175 11.53 -10.90 -2.17
CA LEU A 175 11.45 -12.27 -2.67
C LEU A 175 11.65 -12.37 -4.19
N GLY A 176 11.79 -11.22 -4.88
CA GLY A 176 12.05 -11.19 -6.31
C GLY A 176 10.82 -11.41 -7.17
N VAL A 177 9.63 -11.21 -6.62
CA VAL A 177 8.36 -11.35 -7.36
C VAL A 177 8.37 -10.42 -8.58
N PRO A 178 7.97 -10.90 -9.78
CA PRO A 178 7.83 -10.05 -10.95
C PRO A 178 6.74 -8.99 -10.75
N LEU A 179 6.96 -7.77 -11.25
CA LEU A 179 6.01 -6.67 -11.12
C LEU A 179 4.60 -7.05 -11.62
N ARG A 180 4.51 -7.72 -12.75
CA ARG A 180 3.22 -8.16 -13.32
C ARG A 180 2.45 -9.07 -12.36
N THR A 181 3.13 -10.06 -11.79
CA THR A 181 2.55 -10.99 -10.81
C THR A 181 2.12 -10.26 -9.55
N TYR A 182 2.91 -9.29 -9.08
CA TYR A 182 2.56 -8.47 -7.93
C TYR A 182 1.31 -7.64 -8.18
N VAL A 183 1.24 -6.94 -9.31
CA VAL A 183 0.09 -6.09 -9.69
C VAL A 183 -1.17 -6.93 -9.84
N LEU A 184 -1.12 -8.03 -10.61
CA LEU A 184 -2.28 -8.90 -10.83
C LEU A 184 -2.72 -9.60 -9.53
N GLY A 185 -1.78 -10.14 -8.76
CA GLY A 185 -2.07 -10.78 -7.48
C GLY A 185 -2.64 -9.80 -6.46
N THR A 186 -2.20 -8.53 -6.48
CA THR A 186 -2.79 -7.48 -5.65
C THR A 186 -4.19 -7.11 -6.15
N LEU A 187 -4.32 -6.79 -7.44
CA LEU A 187 -5.59 -6.37 -8.04
C LEU A 187 -6.72 -7.36 -7.75
N PHE A 188 -6.49 -8.64 -8.02
CA PHE A 188 -7.50 -9.67 -7.83
C PHE A 188 -7.61 -10.14 -6.37
N GLY A 189 -6.48 -10.20 -5.65
CA GLY A 189 -6.43 -10.71 -4.29
C GLY A 189 -7.11 -9.81 -3.26
N ILE A 190 -7.18 -8.49 -3.50
CA ILE A 190 -7.85 -7.56 -2.57
C ILE A 190 -9.36 -7.42 -2.81
N ILE A 191 -9.88 -7.85 -3.99
CA ILE A 191 -11.30 -7.67 -4.34
C ILE A 191 -12.24 -8.22 -3.27
N PRO A 192 -12.12 -9.48 -2.79
CA PRO A 192 -13.08 -10.03 -1.83
C PRO A 192 -13.11 -9.24 -0.52
N GLY A 193 -11.93 -8.90 0.02
CA GLY A 193 -11.81 -8.10 1.24
C GLY A 193 -12.35 -6.68 1.04
N THR A 194 -11.97 -6.03 -0.06
CA THR A 194 -12.47 -4.68 -0.40
C THR A 194 -13.98 -4.68 -0.55
N ALA A 195 -14.55 -5.66 -1.24
CA ALA A 195 -16.00 -5.77 -1.40
C ALA A 195 -16.70 -5.92 -0.05
N ALA A 196 -16.23 -6.83 0.82
CA ALA A 196 -16.80 -7.03 2.14
C ALA A 196 -16.78 -5.73 2.97
N TYR A 197 -15.65 -5.07 3.09
CA TYR A 197 -15.53 -3.84 3.89
C TYR A 197 -16.25 -2.65 3.26
N SER A 198 -16.27 -2.51 1.94
CA SER A 198 -17.06 -1.45 1.26
C SER A 198 -18.55 -1.66 1.45
N LEU A 199 -19.06 -2.88 1.43
CA LEU A 199 -20.47 -3.18 1.71
C LEU A 199 -20.83 -2.83 3.17
N VAL A 200 -19.95 -3.18 4.12
CA VAL A 200 -20.12 -2.75 5.52
C VAL A 200 -20.13 -1.23 5.62
N GLY A 201 -19.20 -0.54 4.96
CA GLY A 201 -19.18 0.92 4.91
C GLY A 201 -20.47 1.51 4.35
N ALA A 202 -20.96 0.97 3.25
CA ALA A 202 -22.22 1.42 2.62
C ALA A 202 -23.43 1.22 3.54
N SER A 203 -23.47 0.14 4.32
CA SER A 203 -24.57 -0.11 5.27
C SER A 203 -24.63 0.89 6.43
N LEU A 204 -23.53 1.58 6.73
CA LEU A 204 -23.48 2.63 7.76
C LEU A 204 -24.10 3.97 7.28
N GLY A 205 -24.33 4.15 5.99
CA GLY A 205 -24.87 5.38 5.44
C GLY A 205 -26.29 5.68 5.90
N ALA A 206 -27.18 4.69 5.84
CA ALA A 206 -28.61 4.87 6.19
C ALA A 206 -28.84 5.36 7.65
N PRO A 207 -28.19 4.78 8.71
CA PRO A 207 -28.33 5.32 10.06
C PRO A 207 -27.72 6.71 10.21
N LEU A 208 -26.63 7.05 9.55
CA LEU A 208 -26.03 8.38 9.59
C LEU A 208 -26.89 9.45 8.90
N GLU A 209 -27.59 9.10 7.82
CA GLU A 209 -28.55 9.98 7.16
C GLU A 209 -29.77 10.26 8.06
N ALA A 210 -30.28 9.24 8.76
CA ALA A 210 -31.39 9.40 9.70
C ALA A 210 -31.02 10.30 10.87
N GLU A 211 -29.86 10.11 11.47
CA GLU A 211 -29.35 10.94 12.59
C GLU A 211 -29.14 12.40 12.17
N ASN A 212 -28.54 12.64 10.98
CA ASN A 212 -28.39 14.00 10.45
C ASN A 212 -29.72 14.67 10.13
N ALA A 213 -30.72 13.94 9.65
CA ALA A 213 -32.07 14.47 9.41
C ALA A 213 -32.78 14.88 10.71
N GLU A 214 -32.63 14.12 11.78
CA GLU A 214 -33.16 14.48 13.10
C GLU A 214 -32.50 15.75 13.66
N HIS A 215 -31.18 15.87 13.57
CA HIS A 215 -30.45 17.06 14.00
C HIS A 215 -30.78 18.32 13.19
N ALA A 216 -31.12 18.18 11.91
CA ALA A 216 -31.54 19.31 11.07
C ALA A 216 -32.99 19.76 11.32
N ALA A 217 -33.80 18.93 11.96
CA ALA A 217 -35.22 19.21 12.28
C ALA A 217 -35.45 19.85 13.66
N CYS A 218 -34.40 19.89 14.50
CA CYS A 218 -34.41 20.56 15.81
C CYS A 218 -33.84 21.97 15.75
#